data_c3748dcb472876c3e4ce852137043455
#
_entry.id   c3748dcb472876c3e4ce852137043455
#
_cell.length_a   1.000
_cell.length_b   1.000
_cell.length_c   1.000
_cell.angle_alpha   90.00
_cell.angle_beta   90.00
_cell.angle_gamma   90.00
#
_symmetry.space_group_name_H-M   'P 1'
#
loop_
_entity.id
_entity.type
_entity.pdbx_description
1 polymer ?
#
loop_
_entity_poly.entity_id
_entity_poly.type
_entity_poly.pdbx_seq_one_letter_code
_entity_poly.pdbx_strand_id
1 'polypeptide(L)'
;MNIRLYLWQRGTAVLLAPLVLVHIAVIFYATRQGLSAADVLSRTHDSIVWASYYALFVAAVSIHASIGLRNILAEWSPLTPRAADWFAIMFGVLLAMLGARAIYAVVLA
;
A
#
# COMPACT_ATOMS: atom_id res chain seq x y z
N MET A 1 13.11 -16.63 7.83
CA MET A 1 11.68 -16.29 7.60
C MET A 1 10.87 -17.59 7.62
N ASN A 2 9.72 -17.60 8.30
CA ASN A 2 8.89 -18.78 8.29
C ASN A 2 8.02 -18.84 7.02
N ILE A 3 7.40 -20.01 6.79
CA ILE A 3 6.61 -20.24 5.58
C ILE A 3 5.41 -19.30 5.46
N ARG A 4 4.79 -18.94 6.59
CA ARG A 4 3.64 -18.01 6.58
C ARG A 4 4.04 -16.65 6.07
N LEU A 5 5.14 -16.07 6.58
CA LEU A 5 5.61 -14.77 6.14
C LEU A 5 6.04 -14.81 4.68
N TYR A 6 6.67 -15.90 4.26
CA TYR A 6 7.04 -16.08 2.87
C TYR A 6 5.82 -16.06 1.95
N LEU A 7 4.77 -16.80 2.32
CA LEU A 7 3.55 -16.86 1.52
C LEU A 7 2.82 -15.52 1.46
N TRP A 8 2.75 -14.80 2.58
CA TRP A 8 2.15 -13.47 2.61
C TRP A 8 2.96 -12.50 1.74
N GLN A 9 4.29 -12.57 1.80
CA GLN A 9 5.15 -11.71 1.00
C GLN A 9 4.98 -11.98 -0.49
N ARG A 10 4.96 -13.25 -0.89
CA ARG A 10 4.77 -13.62 -2.29
C ARG A 10 3.35 -13.33 -2.76
N GLY A 11 2.36 -13.63 -1.95
CA GLY A 11 0.95 -13.37 -2.28
C GLY A 11 0.67 -11.89 -2.47
N THR A 12 1.16 -11.05 -1.55
CA THR A 12 1.00 -9.60 -1.68
C THR A 12 1.78 -9.05 -2.87
N ALA A 13 2.96 -9.59 -3.19
CA ALA A 13 3.71 -9.18 -4.37
C ALA A 13 2.93 -9.47 -5.66
N VAL A 14 2.35 -10.66 -5.77
CA VAL A 14 1.55 -11.05 -6.94
C VAL A 14 0.32 -10.16 -7.08
N LEU A 15 -0.34 -9.85 -5.96
CA LEU A 15 -1.50 -8.97 -5.96
C LEU A 15 -1.11 -7.53 -6.31
N LEU A 16 0.00 -7.04 -5.75
CA LEU A 16 0.45 -5.67 -5.96
C LEU A 16 0.91 -5.41 -7.39
N ALA A 17 1.44 -6.40 -8.10
CA ALA A 17 1.94 -6.18 -9.45
C ALA A 17 0.88 -5.55 -10.37
N PRO A 18 -0.33 -6.13 -10.54
CA PRO A 18 -1.36 -5.48 -11.33
C PRO A 18 -1.90 -4.20 -10.70
N LEU A 19 -2.01 -4.15 -9.37
CA LEU A 19 -2.53 -2.95 -8.69
C LEU A 19 -1.62 -1.75 -8.90
N VAL A 20 -0.30 -1.94 -8.82
CA VAL A 20 0.68 -0.89 -9.06
C VAL A 20 0.67 -0.45 -10.51
N LEU A 21 0.56 -1.39 -11.44
CA LEU A 21 0.50 -1.06 -12.87
C LEU A 21 -0.73 -0.22 -13.20
N VAL A 22 -1.88 -0.57 -12.65
CA VAL A 22 -3.11 0.23 -12.83
C VAL A 22 -2.94 1.61 -12.23
N HIS A 23 -2.36 1.69 -11.04
CA HIS A 23 -2.13 2.97 -10.36
C HIS A 23 -1.23 3.89 -11.18
N ILE A 24 -0.12 3.37 -11.69
CA ILE A 24 0.80 4.12 -12.56
C ILE A 24 0.10 4.54 -13.84
N ALA A 25 -0.68 3.66 -14.45
CA ALA A 25 -1.42 3.98 -15.67
C ALA A 25 -2.42 5.11 -15.44
N VAL A 26 -3.12 5.10 -14.31
CA VAL A 26 -4.06 6.16 -13.95
C VAL A 26 -3.34 7.50 -13.76
N ILE A 27 -2.21 7.50 -13.04
CA ILE A 27 -1.41 8.70 -12.83
C ILE A 27 -0.89 9.24 -14.17
N PHE A 28 -0.37 8.36 -15.02
CA PHE A 28 0.15 8.74 -16.33
C PHE A 28 -0.96 9.37 -17.19
N TYR A 29 -2.13 8.74 -17.22
CA TYR A 29 -3.28 9.28 -17.95
C TYR A 29 -3.67 10.66 -17.44
N ALA A 30 -3.83 10.79 -16.12
CA ALA A 30 -4.20 12.07 -15.50
C ALA A 30 -3.20 13.17 -15.81
N THR A 31 -1.90 12.86 -15.75
CA THR A 31 -0.83 13.80 -16.05
C THR A 31 -0.85 14.22 -17.52
N ARG A 32 -1.02 13.26 -18.42
CA ARG A 32 -1.03 13.53 -19.87
C ARG A 32 -2.24 14.35 -20.29
N GLN A 33 -3.40 14.14 -19.66
CA GLN A 33 -4.61 14.89 -19.95
C GLN A 33 -4.68 16.24 -19.23
N GLY A 34 -3.72 16.51 -18.34
CA GLY A 34 -3.71 17.74 -17.58
C GLY A 34 -4.89 17.86 -16.62
N LEU A 35 -5.36 16.73 -16.08
CA LEU A 35 -6.51 16.73 -15.17
C LEU A 35 -6.18 17.47 -13.88
N SER A 36 -7.15 18.27 -13.41
CA SER A 36 -7.04 18.96 -12.13
C SER A 36 -7.42 18.00 -10.99
N ALA A 37 -7.11 18.40 -9.75
CA ALA A 37 -7.55 17.67 -8.57
C ALA A 37 -9.08 17.52 -8.56
N ALA A 38 -9.82 18.54 -8.94
CA ALA A 38 -11.28 18.47 -9.02
C ALA A 38 -11.76 17.43 -10.02
N ASP A 39 -11.08 17.31 -11.18
CA ASP A 39 -11.40 16.29 -12.17
C ASP A 39 -11.20 14.89 -11.63
N VAL A 40 -10.09 14.66 -10.93
CA VAL A 40 -9.79 13.36 -10.31
C VAL A 40 -10.82 13.04 -9.24
N LEU A 41 -11.09 13.99 -8.34
CA LEU A 41 -12.04 13.80 -7.25
C LEU A 41 -13.47 13.56 -7.74
N SER A 42 -13.86 14.17 -8.87
CA SER A 42 -15.19 13.94 -9.43
C SER A 42 -15.43 12.47 -9.83
N ARG A 43 -14.35 11.73 -10.12
CA ARG A 43 -14.44 10.30 -10.47
C ARG A 43 -14.36 9.38 -9.26
N THR A 44 -13.62 9.78 -8.23
CA THR A 44 -13.36 8.93 -7.06
C THR A 44 -14.35 9.17 -5.93
N HIS A 45 -14.92 10.36 -5.84
CA HIS A 45 -15.84 10.73 -4.75
C HIS A 45 -17.06 9.82 -4.74
N ASP A 46 -17.37 9.25 -3.59
CA ASP A 46 -18.47 8.31 -3.36
C ASP A 46 -18.43 7.05 -4.24
N SER A 47 -17.31 6.73 -4.84
CA SER A 47 -17.15 5.54 -5.68
C SER A 47 -16.77 4.32 -4.84
N ILE A 48 -17.69 3.34 -4.77
CA ILE A 48 -17.39 2.08 -4.07
C ILE A 48 -16.32 1.27 -4.81
N VAL A 49 -16.25 1.39 -6.11
CA VAL A 49 -15.24 0.70 -6.93
C VAL A 49 -13.85 1.21 -6.60
N TRP A 50 -13.68 2.54 -6.60
CA TRP A 50 -12.38 3.14 -6.27
C TRP A 50 -12.01 2.95 -4.81
N ALA A 51 -13.00 3.03 -3.90
CA ALA A 51 -12.76 2.76 -2.48
C ALA A 51 -12.25 1.33 -2.27
N SER A 52 -12.87 0.36 -2.91
CA SER A 52 -12.46 -1.05 -2.82
C SER A 52 -11.08 -1.28 -3.41
N TYR A 53 -10.79 -0.68 -4.55
CA TYR A 53 -9.47 -0.77 -5.18
C TYR A 53 -8.38 -0.24 -4.25
N TYR A 54 -8.56 0.97 -3.72
CA TYR A 54 -7.55 1.57 -2.86
C TYR A 54 -7.45 0.89 -1.49
N ALA A 55 -8.55 0.38 -0.95
CA ALA A 55 -8.53 -0.39 0.29
C ALA A 55 -7.69 -1.66 0.13
N LEU A 56 -7.89 -2.38 -0.97
CA LEU A 56 -7.09 -3.56 -1.28
C LEU A 56 -5.63 -3.22 -1.49
N PHE A 57 -5.36 -2.13 -2.21
CA PHE A 57 -4.01 -1.63 -2.47
C PHE A 57 -3.30 -1.31 -1.15
N VAL A 58 -3.93 -0.53 -0.27
CA VAL A 58 -3.36 -0.13 1.02
C VAL A 58 -3.10 -1.34 1.91
N ALA A 59 -4.04 -2.28 1.97
CA ALA A 59 -3.86 -3.50 2.75
C ALA A 59 -2.67 -4.31 2.25
N ALA A 60 -2.57 -4.52 0.95
CA ALA A 60 -1.50 -5.28 0.34
C ALA A 60 -0.13 -4.60 0.51
N VAL A 61 -0.06 -3.28 0.31
CA VAL A 61 1.18 -2.51 0.48
C VAL A 61 1.63 -2.55 1.94
N SER A 62 0.71 -2.36 2.88
CA SER A 62 1.04 -2.33 4.31
C SER A 62 1.63 -3.67 4.75
N ILE A 63 1.04 -4.78 4.33
CA ILE A 63 1.53 -6.12 4.64
C ILE A 63 2.88 -6.37 3.96
N HIS A 64 2.95 -6.10 2.67
CA HIS A 64 4.16 -6.37 1.87
C HIS A 64 5.36 -5.56 2.36
N ALA A 65 5.17 -4.27 2.58
CA ALA A 65 6.25 -3.39 3.03
C ALA A 65 6.68 -3.71 4.46
N SER A 66 5.73 -4.06 5.33
CA SER A 66 6.03 -4.44 6.71
C SER A 66 6.92 -5.68 6.76
N ILE A 67 6.56 -6.74 6.04
CA ILE A 67 7.35 -7.97 5.98
C ILE A 67 8.71 -7.70 5.33
N GLY A 68 8.73 -6.92 4.25
CA GLY A 68 9.97 -6.56 3.57
C GLY A 68 10.93 -5.81 4.48
N LEU A 69 10.41 -4.84 5.22
CA LEU A 69 11.23 -4.08 6.18
C LEU A 69 11.77 -4.99 7.28
N ARG A 70 10.94 -5.88 7.81
CA ARG A 70 11.37 -6.85 8.81
C ARG A 70 12.55 -7.68 8.31
N ASN A 71 12.44 -8.18 7.09
CA ASN A 71 13.49 -9.02 6.51
C ASN A 71 14.79 -8.24 6.29
N ILE A 72 14.70 -7.01 5.81
CA ILE A 72 15.86 -6.14 5.63
C ILE A 72 16.53 -5.85 6.97
N LEU A 73 15.75 -5.50 7.99
CA LEU A 73 16.29 -5.21 9.31
C LEU A 73 16.92 -6.44 9.94
N ALA A 74 16.34 -7.61 9.77
CA ALA A 74 16.86 -8.85 10.32
C ALA A 74 18.18 -9.25 9.65
N GLU A 75 18.33 -9.00 8.35
CA GLU A 75 19.50 -9.42 7.57
C GLU A 75 20.61 -8.39 7.57
N TRP A 76 20.30 -7.10 7.57
CA TRP A 76 21.26 -6.03 7.30
C TRP A 76 21.49 -5.09 8.49
N SER A 77 20.84 -5.31 9.62
CA SER A 77 21.03 -4.47 10.79
C SER A 77 21.40 -5.30 12.02
N PRO A 78 21.99 -4.67 13.08
CA PRO A 78 22.30 -5.36 14.32
C PRO A 78 21.11 -5.56 15.24
N LEU A 79 19.90 -5.19 14.80
CA LEU A 79 18.70 -5.30 15.62
C LEU A 79 18.38 -6.77 15.92
N THR A 80 17.88 -7.00 17.15
CA THR A 80 17.36 -8.31 17.51
C THR A 80 16.13 -8.63 16.66
N PRO A 81 15.80 -9.92 16.46
CA PRO A 81 14.58 -10.27 15.72
C PRO A 81 13.34 -9.64 16.30
N ARG A 82 13.27 -9.52 17.63
CA ARG A 82 12.13 -8.91 18.31
C ARG A 82 12.02 -7.41 18.01
N ALA A 83 13.16 -6.71 18.01
CA ALA A 83 13.19 -5.29 17.66
C ALA A 83 12.80 -5.08 16.19
N ALA A 84 13.31 -5.92 15.29
CA ALA A 84 12.95 -5.87 13.88
C ALA A 84 11.44 -6.08 13.68
N ASP A 85 10.82 -7.02 14.39
CA ASP A 85 9.39 -7.26 14.35
C ASP A 85 8.60 -6.03 14.79
N TRP A 86 9.00 -5.40 15.89
CA TRP A 86 8.31 -4.20 16.39
C TRP A 86 8.39 -3.04 15.40
N PHE A 87 9.58 -2.77 14.85
CA PHE A 87 9.74 -1.73 13.84
C PHE A 87 8.88 -2.01 12.60
N ALA A 88 8.83 -3.25 12.17
CA ALA A 88 8.04 -3.63 10.99
C ALA A 88 6.54 -3.46 11.26
N ILE A 89 6.06 -3.86 12.42
CA ILE A 89 4.66 -3.71 12.80
C ILE A 89 4.29 -2.22 12.86
N MET A 90 5.10 -1.40 13.50
CA MET A 90 4.86 0.04 13.59
C MET A 90 4.82 0.68 12.20
N PHE A 91 5.73 0.29 11.33
CA PHE A 91 5.78 0.78 9.96
C PHE A 91 4.52 0.38 9.18
N GLY A 92 4.11 -0.88 9.30
CA GLY A 92 2.89 -1.37 8.65
C GLY A 92 1.64 -0.63 9.13
N VAL A 93 1.52 -0.41 10.43
CA VAL A 93 0.39 0.35 11.00
C VAL A 93 0.40 1.79 10.49
N LEU A 94 1.57 2.43 10.45
CA LEU A 94 1.69 3.79 9.92
C LEU A 94 1.24 3.86 8.46
N LEU A 95 1.67 2.92 7.62
CA LEU A 95 1.26 2.88 6.22
C LEU A 95 -0.26 2.68 6.10
N ALA A 96 -0.83 1.80 6.91
CA ALA A 96 -2.27 1.55 6.89
C ALA A 96 -3.06 2.80 7.30
N MET A 97 -2.59 3.52 8.30
CA MET A 97 -3.23 4.75 8.75
C MET A 97 -3.15 5.86 7.69
N LEU A 98 -1.97 6.05 7.11
CA LEU A 98 -1.77 7.05 6.06
C LEU A 98 -2.60 6.70 4.82
N GLY A 99 -2.64 5.42 4.47
CA GLY A 99 -3.45 4.94 3.35
C GLY A 99 -4.94 5.13 3.59
N ALA A 100 -5.42 4.83 4.80
CA ALA A 100 -6.83 5.04 5.16
C ALA A 100 -7.20 6.52 5.08
N ARG A 101 -6.32 7.39 5.55
CA ARG A 101 -6.53 8.84 5.43
C ARG A 101 -6.59 9.28 3.97
N ALA A 102 -5.71 8.75 3.14
CA ALA A 102 -5.72 9.07 1.71
C ALA A 102 -7.01 8.63 1.04
N ILE A 103 -7.50 7.43 1.36
CA ILE A 103 -8.78 6.93 0.84
C ILE A 103 -9.93 7.84 1.27
N TYR A 104 -9.95 8.22 2.54
CA TYR A 104 -10.96 9.16 3.04
C TYR A 104 -10.96 10.45 2.23
N ALA A 105 -9.77 10.99 1.97
CA ALA A 105 -9.61 12.27 1.27
C ALA A 105 -10.12 12.20 -0.18
N VAL A 106 -9.93 11.07 -0.87
CA VAL A 106 -10.31 10.98 -2.30
C VAL A 106 -11.70 10.42 -2.53
N VAL A 107 -12.28 9.72 -1.54
CA VAL A 107 -13.58 9.07 -1.72
C VAL A 107 -14.66 9.72 -0.87
N LEU A 108 -14.38 10.07 0.37
CA LEU A 108 -15.40 10.49 1.34
C LEU A 108 -15.39 11.98 1.67
N ALA A 109 -14.26 12.62 1.50
CA ALA A 109 -14.14 14.04 1.89
C ALA A 109 -14.80 14.99 0.88
#